data_ef309579291e0d665ccfc0f87f0550ab
#
_entry.id   ef309579291e0d665ccfc0f87f0550ab
#
_cell.length_a   1.000
_cell.length_b   1.000
_cell.length_c   1.000
_cell.angle_alpha   90.00
_cell.angle_beta   90.00
_cell.angle_gamma   90.00
#
_symmetry.space_group_name_H-M   'P 1'
#
loop_
_entity.id
_entity.type
_entity.pdbx_description
1 polymer ?
#
loop_
_entity_poly.entity_id
_entity_poly.type
_entity_poly.pdbx_seq_one_letter_code
_entity_poly.pdbx_strand_id
1 'polypeptide(L)'
;MPRPVCLVVLSLWCLVVAGGAFARGPVFAVVPTGTGAGPLRQAILDRVGEEKRALQAARRERGRNATLLSRAQAQTVRAADPFAAEDEAARLVSVLAADTRRIDRLARRLQGLELALKPLALPVGFDSAPTSTVGEYAVTIAERYLGVRYLWGGSNPDEGFDCSGFVQFVYAQLGVQLPHYAASQYATTPHIDAAYLEPGDLVFFEPRADGPGHVGIYVGGGVFVEAPHTGDVVKFESVAAEASLIGYVGASRPSVLSTS
;
A
#
# COMPACT_ATOMS: atom_id res chain seq x y z
N MET A 1 -47.75 -18.36 21.01
CA MET A 1 -47.41 -19.54 20.20
C MET A 1 -46.42 -19.08 19.12
N PRO A 2 -45.15 -19.37 19.25
CA PRO A 2 -44.18 -19.05 18.19
C PRO A 2 -44.04 -20.22 17.22
N ARG A 3 -43.97 -19.92 15.93
CA ARG A 3 -43.71 -20.87 14.83
C ARG A 3 -42.24 -21.16 14.71
N PRO A 4 -41.83 -22.39 14.42
CA PRO A 4 -40.42 -22.73 14.26
C PRO A 4 -39.93 -22.38 12.83
N VAL A 5 -38.73 -21.84 12.78
CA VAL A 5 -37.96 -21.62 11.55
C VAL A 5 -37.34 -22.95 11.12
N CYS A 6 -37.73 -23.41 9.96
CA CYS A 6 -37.25 -24.64 9.35
C CYS A 6 -35.87 -24.41 8.71
N LEU A 7 -34.86 -25.07 9.29
CA LEU A 7 -33.52 -25.14 8.72
C LEU A 7 -33.53 -26.23 7.65
N VAL A 8 -33.45 -25.85 6.36
CA VAL A 8 -33.27 -26.80 5.26
C VAL A 8 -31.77 -26.91 4.99
N VAL A 9 -31.20 -28.00 5.49
CA VAL A 9 -29.87 -28.47 5.08
C VAL A 9 -30.04 -29.29 3.81
N LEU A 10 -29.67 -28.76 2.68
CA LEU A 10 -29.62 -29.50 1.41
C LEU A 10 -28.19 -30.05 1.21
N SER A 11 -28.00 -31.29 1.66
CA SER A 11 -26.89 -32.13 1.26
C SER A 11 -27.16 -32.69 -0.16
N LEU A 12 -26.50 -32.18 -1.16
CA LEU A 12 -26.48 -32.78 -2.51
C LEU A 12 -25.26 -33.68 -2.63
N TRP A 13 -25.53 -34.97 -2.53
CA TRP A 13 -24.65 -36.02 -3.07
C TRP A 13 -24.80 -36.04 -4.60
N CYS A 14 -23.71 -35.78 -5.32
CA CYS A 14 -23.70 -35.96 -6.76
C CYS A 14 -22.93 -37.22 -7.14
N LEU A 15 -23.65 -38.11 -7.81
CA LEU A 15 -23.18 -39.37 -8.37
C LEU A 15 -21.99 -39.15 -9.33
N VAL A 16 -21.00 -40.04 -9.21
CA VAL A 16 -19.92 -40.19 -10.18
C VAL A 16 -20.50 -40.92 -11.41
N VAL A 17 -20.50 -40.27 -12.57
CA VAL A 17 -20.61 -40.93 -13.87
C VAL A 17 -19.34 -40.61 -14.65
N ALA A 18 -18.70 -41.69 -15.09
CA ALA A 18 -17.44 -41.70 -15.81
C ALA A 18 -17.57 -41.12 -17.23
N GLY A 19 -16.53 -40.43 -17.68
CA GLY A 19 -16.20 -40.23 -19.08
C GLY A 19 -16.55 -38.86 -19.65
N GLY A 20 -15.63 -37.94 -19.56
CA GLY A 20 -15.61 -36.66 -20.25
C GLY A 20 -14.51 -35.76 -19.72
N ALA A 21 -13.57 -35.42 -20.60
CA ALA A 21 -12.53 -34.47 -20.28
C ALA A 21 -13.16 -33.11 -19.91
N PHE A 22 -13.32 -32.83 -18.61
CA PHE A 22 -13.67 -31.52 -18.15
C PHE A 22 -12.38 -30.68 -18.19
N ALA A 23 -12.32 -29.76 -19.13
CA ALA A 23 -11.48 -28.60 -19.05
C ALA A 23 -11.76 -27.93 -17.68
N ARG A 24 -10.80 -28.01 -16.76
CA ARG A 24 -10.82 -27.23 -15.53
C ARG A 24 -10.62 -25.77 -15.96
N GLY A 25 -11.70 -25.05 -16.15
CA GLY A 25 -11.66 -23.60 -16.24
C GLY A 25 -11.03 -23.04 -14.96
N PRO A 26 -10.30 -21.93 -15.06
CA PRO A 26 -9.69 -21.31 -13.90
C PRO A 26 -10.79 -21.03 -12.86
N VAL A 27 -10.54 -21.44 -11.62
CA VAL A 27 -11.37 -21.06 -10.47
C VAL A 27 -11.10 -19.58 -10.27
N PHE A 28 -11.92 -18.74 -10.89
CA PHE A 28 -11.96 -17.33 -10.60
C PHE A 28 -12.29 -17.17 -9.11
N ALA A 29 -11.35 -16.66 -8.34
CA ALA A 29 -11.70 -15.95 -7.13
C ALA A 29 -12.49 -14.72 -7.59
N VAL A 30 -13.79 -14.90 -7.79
CA VAL A 30 -14.73 -13.80 -7.91
C VAL A 30 -14.55 -12.99 -6.63
N VAL A 31 -13.91 -11.84 -6.74
CA VAL A 31 -14.05 -10.82 -5.70
C VAL A 31 -15.56 -10.59 -5.62
N PRO A 32 -16.22 -10.98 -4.53
CA PRO A 32 -17.67 -10.99 -4.51
C PRO A 32 -18.15 -9.56 -4.65
N THR A 33 -18.75 -9.24 -5.78
CA THR A 33 -19.49 -7.99 -6.01
C THR A 33 -20.82 -7.99 -5.25
N GLY A 34 -21.08 -9.05 -4.47
CA GLY A 34 -22.31 -9.22 -3.71
C GLY A 34 -22.02 -9.77 -2.30
N THR A 35 -22.47 -9.05 -1.30
CA THR A 35 -22.70 -9.41 0.12
C THR A 35 -21.50 -9.63 1.03
N GLY A 36 -20.32 -10.04 0.57
CA GLY A 36 -19.13 -10.22 1.44
C GLY A 36 -18.25 -8.98 1.58
N ALA A 37 -18.24 -8.09 0.58
CA ALA A 37 -17.48 -6.83 0.63
C ALA A 37 -18.15 -5.74 1.51
N GLY A 38 -19.38 -5.94 1.92
CA GLY A 38 -20.15 -4.98 2.71
C GLY A 38 -19.48 -4.63 4.04
N PRO A 39 -19.12 -5.61 4.88
CA PRO A 39 -18.52 -5.35 6.19
C PRO A 39 -17.15 -4.68 6.09
N LEU A 40 -16.28 -5.14 5.17
CA LEU A 40 -14.96 -4.56 4.96
C LEU A 40 -15.06 -3.13 4.41
N ARG A 41 -15.91 -2.93 3.39
CA ARG A 41 -16.15 -1.60 2.82
C ARG A 41 -16.71 -0.64 3.87
N GLN A 42 -17.63 -1.12 4.72
CA GLN A 42 -18.18 -0.30 5.80
C GLN A 42 -17.10 0.06 6.82
N ALA A 43 -16.26 -0.89 7.24
CA ALA A 43 -15.15 -0.64 8.14
C ALA A 43 -14.17 0.42 7.57
N ILE A 44 -13.87 0.38 6.27
CA ILE A 44 -13.05 1.40 5.62
C ILE A 44 -13.76 2.77 5.63
N LEU A 45 -15.07 2.82 5.36
CA LEU A 45 -15.85 4.06 5.40
C LEU A 45 -15.88 4.68 6.80
N ASP A 46 -16.05 3.86 7.83
CA ASP A 46 -16.02 4.31 9.23
C ASP A 46 -14.65 4.91 9.56
N ARG A 47 -13.57 4.25 9.14
CA ARG A 47 -12.19 4.71 9.33
C ARG A 47 -11.89 6.00 8.55
N VAL A 48 -12.41 6.15 7.33
CA VAL A 48 -12.36 7.42 6.58
C VAL A 48 -13.06 8.53 7.37
N GLY A 49 -14.20 8.25 7.96
CA GLY A 49 -14.92 9.19 8.82
C GLY A 49 -14.12 9.62 10.06
N GLU A 50 -13.43 8.68 10.70
CA GLU A 50 -12.56 8.94 11.85
C GLU A 50 -11.34 9.80 11.47
N GLU A 51 -10.63 9.44 10.41
CA GLU A 51 -9.46 10.19 9.95
C GLU A 51 -9.83 11.61 9.48
N LYS A 52 -10.99 11.80 8.84
CA LYS A 52 -11.51 13.14 8.50
C LYS A 52 -11.75 13.99 9.75
N ARG A 53 -12.35 13.42 10.79
CA ARG A 53 -12.56 14.13 12.07
C ARG A 53 -11.23 14.47 12.74
N ALA A 54 -10.29 13.53 12.78
CA ALA A 54 -8.96 13.73 13.35
C ALA A 54 -8.18 14.83 12.60
N LEU A 55 -8.23 14.82 11.27
CA LEU A 55 -7.59 15.84 10.42
C LEU A 55 -8.18 17.23 10.65
N GLN A 56 -9.50 17.34 10.77
CA GLN A 56 -10.17 18.60 11.07
C GLN A 56 -9.80 19.12 12.48
N ALA A 57 -9.73 18.21 13.47
CA ALA A 57 -9.31 18.57 14.82
C ALA A 57 -7.87 19.09 14.86
N ALA A 58 -6.94 18.39 14.18
CA ALA A 58 -5.54 18.80 14.11
C ALA A 58 -5.37 20.16 13.40
N ARG A 59 -6.14 20.41 12.32
CA ARG A 59 -6.13 21.71 11.64
C ARG A 59 -6.65 22.85 12.53
N ARG A 60 -7.70 22.61 13.33
CA ARG A 60 -8.22 23.58 14.30
C ARG A 60 -7.20 23.85 15.41
N GLU A 61 -6.54 22.82 15.92
CA GLU A 61 -5.50 22.95 16.94
C GLU A 61 -4.32 23.79 16.42
N ARG A 62 -3.81 23.47 15.22
CA ARG A 62 -2.76 24.26 14.58
C ARG A 62 -3.18 25.73 14.39
N GLY A 63 -4.43 26.00 14.03
CA GLY A 63 -4.97 27.35 13.92
C GLY A 63 -4.93 28.11 15.25
N ARG A 64 -5.30 27.46 16.35
CA ARG A 64 -5.20 28.05 17.70
C ARG A 64 -3.76 28.34 18.08
N ASN A 65 -2.84 27.38 17.85
CA ASN A 65 -1.43 27.54 18.16
C ASN A 65 -0.76 28.64 17.31
N ALA A 66 -1.16 28.80 16.04
CA ALA A 66 -0.70 29.91 15.20
C ALA A 66 -1.16 31.28 15.73
N THR A 67 -2.38 31.35 16.26
CA THR A 67 -2.89 32.59 16.89
C THR A 67 -2.12 32.90 18.17
N LEU A 68 -1.78 31.88 18.98
CA LEU A 68 -0.97 32.04 20.19
C LEU A 68 0.44 32.54 19.83
N LEU A 69 1.08 31.98 18.80
CA LEU A 69 2.38 32.44 18.33
C LEU A 69 2.35 33.91 17.91
N SER A 70 1.35 34.32 17.13
CA SER A 70 1.20 35.72 16.72
C SER A 70 1.04 36.66 17.91
N ARG A 71 0.33 36.24 18.95
CA ARG A 71 0.19 37.01 20.21
C ARG A 71 1.50 37.07 20.97
N ALA A 72 2.21 35.95 21.14
CA ALA A 72 3.51 35.90 21.81
C ALA A 72 4.51 36.82 21.12
N GLN A 73 4.62 36.76 19.80
CA GLN A 73 5.47 37.65 19.00
C GLN A 73 5.14 39.12 19.17
N ALA A 74 3.85 39.48 19.22
CA ALA A 74 3.41 40.87 19.45
C ALA A 74 3.73 41.35 20.88
N GLN A 75 3.76 40.43 21.84
CA GLN A 75 4.10 40.71 23.23
C GLN A 75 5.61 40.88 23.47
N THR A 76 6.44 40.15 22.69
CA THR A 76 7.91 40.23 22.79
C THR A 76 8.41 41.68 22.65
N VAL A 77 7.77 42.48 21.77
CA VAL A 77 8.12 43.90 21.55
C VAL A 77 7.83 44.77 22.77
N ARG A 78 6.97 44.35 23.70
CA ARG A 78 6.49 45.11 24.87
C ARG A 78 6.85 44.47 26.21
N ALA A 79 7.53 43.32 26.17
CA ALA A 79 7.83 42.54 27.37
C ALA A 79 8.89 43.21 28.26
N ALA A 80 8.67 43.10 29.57
CA ALA A 80 9.67 43.51 30.58
C ALA A 80 10.89 42.54 30.58
N ASP A 81 10.67 41.31 30.15
CA ASP A 81 11.70 40.27 29.91
C ASP A 81 11.59 39.74 28.45
N PRO A 82 12.41 40.26 27.52
CA PRO A 82 12.42 39.80 26.14
C PRO A 82 12.85 38.35 25.96
N PHE A 83 13.75 37.82 26.78
CA PHE A 83 14.25 36.44 26.63
C PHE A 83 13.19 35.41 26.96
N ALA A 84 12.37 35.62 27.98
CA ALA A 84 11.28 34.73 28.32
C ALA A 84 10.20 34.70 27.21
N ALA A 85 9.95 35.84 26.57
CA ALA A 85 8.99 35.93 25.45
C ALA A 85 9.52 35.27 24.17
N GLU A 86 10.83 35.33 23.92
CA GLU A 86 11.47 34.63 22.80
C GLU A 86 11.43 33.11 23.01
N ASP A 87 11.68 32.60 24.22
CA ASP A 87 11.59 31.19 24.56
C ASP A 87 10.16 30.64 24.32
N GLU A 88 9.15 31.38 24.72
CA GLU A 88 7.75 30.98 24.49
C GLU A 88 7.41 30.96 23.00
N ALA A 89 7.85 31.93 22.22
CA ALA A 89 7.67 31.96 20.77
C ALA A 89 8.38 30.77 20.11
N ALA A 90 9.59 30.41 20.51
CA ALA A 90 10.35 29.27 20.01
C ALA A 90 9.63 27.94 20.29
N ARG A 91 9.08 27.78 21.50
CA ARG A 91 8.25 26.61 21.86
C ARG A 91 7.02 26.49 20.93
N LEU A 92 6.31 27.56 20.72
CA LEU A 92 5.13 27.59 19.84
C LEU A 92 5.49 27.26 18.38
N VAL A 93 6.64 27.70 17.88
CA VAL A 93 7.15 27.31 16.55
C VAL A 93 7.37 25.80 16.48
N SER A 94 7.96 25.20 17.51
CA SER A 94 8.17 23.74 17.58
C SER A 94 6.86 22.96 17.60
N VAL A 95 5.87 23.44 18.34
CA VAL A 95 4.51 22.87 18.38
C VAL A 95 3.85 22.94 17.01
N LEU A 96 3.92 24.08 16.33
CA LEU A 96 3.36 24.25 14.98
C LEU A 96 4.02 23.32 13.95
N ALA A 97 5.32 23.08 14.06
CA ALA A 97 6.02 22.14 13.22
C ALA A 97 5.53 20.69 13.47
N ALA A 98 5.30 20.33 14.74
CA ALA A 98 4.74 19.02 15.11
C ALA A 98 3.31 18.85 14.61
N ASP A 99 2.46 19.88 14.74
CA ASP A 99 1.10 19.90 14.24
C ASP A 99 1.07 19.71 12.71
N THR A 100 1.95 20.39 11.99
CA THR A 100 2.07 20.27 10.53
C THR A 100 2.40 18.82 10.15
N ARG A 101 3.42 18.22 10.76
CA ARG A 101 3.76 16.80 10.51
C ARG A 101 2.61 15.84 10.82
N ARG A 102 1.83 16.12 11.88
CA ARG A 102 0.64 15.34 12.23
C ARG A 102 -0.45 15.46 11.16
N ILE A 103 -0.72 16.67 10.70
CA ILE A 103 -1.70 16.95 9.62
C ILE A 103 -1.30 16.21 8.35
N ASP A 104 -0.03 16.25 7.97
CA ASP A 104 0.47 15.58 6.76
C ASP A 104 0.32 14.05 6.86
N ARG A 105 0.61 13.46 8.02
CA ARG A 105 0.39 12.02 8.24
C ARG A 105 -1.09 11.63 8.11
N LEU A 106 -1.98 12.39 8.74
CA LEU A 106 -3.42 12.15 8.68
C LEU A 106 -3.97 12.31 7.25
N ALA A 107 -3.49 13.31 6.52
CA ALA A 107 -3.88 13.54 5.13
C ALA A 107 -3.45 12.38 4.21
N ARG A 108 -2.21 11.88 4.36
CA ARG A 108 -1.74 10.70 3.61
C ARG A 108 -2.56 9.45 3.92
N ARG A 109 -2.84 9.18 5.20
CA ARG A 109 -3.69 8.04 5.59
C ARG A 109 -5.08 8.13 4.98
N LEU A 110 -5.69 9.29 5.05
CA LEU A 110 -7.01 9.53 4.46
C LEU A 110 -7.00 9.28 2.95
N GLN A 111 -5.99 9.78 2.25
CA GLN A 111 -5.82 9.54 0.82
C GLN A 111 -5.71 8.05 0.50
N GLY A 112 -4.91 7.28 1.27
CA GLY A 112 -4.80 5.82 1.11
C GLY A 112 -6.14 5.11 1.30
N LEU A 113 -6.91 5.46 2.34
CA LEU A 113 -8.24 4.89 2.58
C LEU A 113 -9.25 5.25 1.48
N GLU A 114 -9.23 6.47 0.98
CA GLU A 114 -10.09 6.90 -0.12
C GLU A 114 -9.76 6.20 -1.44
N LEU A 115 -8.46 5.94 -1.69
CA LEU A 115 -8.02 5.13 -2.82
C LEU A 115 -8.48 3.67 -2.68
N ALA A 116 -8.40 3.08 -1.48
CA ALA A 116 -8.87 1.73 -1.22
C ALA A 116 -10.39 1.54 -1.43
N LEU A 117 -11.17 2.62 -1.34
CA LEU A 117 -12.61 2.61 -1.62
C LEU A 117 -12.94 2.71 -3.11
N LYS A 118 -11.99 3.11 -3.96
CA LYS A 118 -12.23 3.15 -5.42
C LYS A 118 -12.35 1.72 -5.93
N PRO A 119 -13.43 1.38 -6.66
CA PRO A 119 -13.54 0.07 -7.27
C PRO A 119 -12.36 -0.13 -8.23
N LEU A 120 -11.69 -1.26 -8.10
CA LEU A 120 -10.75 -1.73 -9.09
C LEU A 120 -11.57 -2.31 -10.23
N ALA A 121 -11.75 -1.55 -11.29
CA ALA A 121 -12.41 -2.05 -12.51
C ALA A 121 -11.37 -2.88 -13.29
N LEU A 122 -11.18 -4.14 -12.90
CA LEU A 122 -10.42 -5.08 -13.74
C LEU A 122 -11.27 -5.40 -14.98
N PRO A 123 -10.70 -5.36 -16.18
CA PRO A 123 -11.42 -5.74 -17.39
C PRO A 123 -11.83 -7.22 -17.34
N VAL A 124 -12.98 -7.54 -17.93
CA VAL A 124 -13.39 -8.93 -18.13
C VAL A 124 -12.36 -9.61 -19.04
N GLY A 125 -11.83 -10.77 -18.62
CA GLY A 125 -10.76 -11.46 -19.37
C GLY A 125 -9.35 -11.02 -18.98
N PHE A 126 -9.18 -10.52 -17.78
CA PHE A 126 -7.87 -10.07 -17.24
C PHE A 126 -6.79 -11.16 -17.28
N ASP A 127 -7.16 -12.44 -17.18
CA ASP A 127 -6.30 -13.60 -17.33
C ASP A 127 -5.63 -13.73 -18.71
N SER A 128 -6.19 -13.08 -19.72
CA SER A 128 -5.62 -12.97 -21.08
C SER A 128 -5.04 -11.58 -21.38
N ALA A 129 -4.96 -10.69 -20.38
CA ALA A 129 -4.42 -9.36 -20.55
C ALA A 129 -2.90 -9.41 -20.88
N PRO A 130 -2.39 -8.53 -21.74
CA PRO A 130 -0.96 -8.42 -21.98
C PRO A 130 -0.21 -8.07 -20.68
N THR A 131 1.03 -8.50 -20.56
CA THR A 131 1.86 -8.33 -19.34
C THR A 131 1.97 -6.86 -18.90
N SER A 132 2.02 -5.93 -19.86
CA SER A 132 1.99 -4.48 -19.59
C SER A 132 0.75 -4.03 -18.81
N THR A 133 -0.42 -4.62 -19.12
CA THR A 133 -1.67 -4.31 -18.41
C THR A 133 -1.64 -4.83 -16.97
N VAL A 134 -1.08 -6.01 -16.73
CA VAL A 134 -0.89 -6.55 -15.35
C VAL A 134 0.00 -5.62 -14.54
N GLY A 135 1.09 -5.15 -15.14
CA GLY A 135 2.01 -4.22 -14.50
C GLY A 135 1.36 -2.88 -14.14
N GLU A 136 0.57 -2.30 -15.01
CA GLU A 136 -0.16 -1.06 -14.74
C GLU A 136 -1.16 -1.21 -13.57
N TYR A 137 -1.82 -2.36 -13.47
CA TYR A 137 -2.68 -2.65 -12.32
C TYR A 137 -1.88 -2.86 -11.04
N ALA A 138 -0.71 -3.50 -11.11
CA ALA A 138 0.18 -3.65 -9.97
C ALA A 138 0.59 -2.28 -9.40
N VAL A 139 0.96 -1.33 -10.26
CA VAL A 139 1.24 0.07 -9.86
C VAL A 139 0.02 0.70 -9.20
N THR A 140 -1.16 0.61 -9.84
CA THR A 140 -2.41 1.18 -9.30
C THR A 140 -2.76 0.60 -7.93
N ILE A 141 -2.51 -0.68 -7.70
CA ILE A 141 -2.72 -1.33 -6.40
C ILE A 141 -1.66 -0.83 -5.40
N ALA A 142 -0.39 -0.81 -5.79
CA ALA A 142 0.72 -0.40 -4.93
C ALA A 142 0.54 1.01 -4.37
N GLU A 143 0.11 1.95 -5.21
CA GLU A 143 -0.14 3.35 -4.83
C GLU A 143 -1.17 3.53 -3.70
N ARG A 144 -2.11 2.57 -3.54
CA ARG A 144 -3.12 2.61 -2.47
C ARG A 144 -2.53 2.44 -1.08
N TYR A 145 -1.33 1.87 -1.00
CA TYR A 145 -0.66 1.54 0.25
C TYR A 145 0.47 2.51 0.61
N LEU A 146 0.62 3.62 -0.14
CA LEU A 146 1.54 4.69 0.22
C LEU A 146 1.27 5.19 1.64
N GLY A 147 2.33 5.28 2.43
CA GLY A 147 2.27 5.70 3.83
C GLY A 147 1.95 4.57 4.82
N VAL A 148 1.74 3.33 4.38
CA VAL A 148 1.70 2.17 5.28
C VAL A 148 3.10 1.95 5.86
N ARG A 149 3.17 1.72 7.18
CA ARG A 149 4.45 1.56 7.88
C ARG A 149 5.22 0.34 7.40
N TYR A 150 6.54 0.43 7.43
CA TYR A 150 7.39 -0.75 7.32
C TYR A 150 7.28 -1.63 8.58
N LEU A 151 7.20 -2.94 8.37
CA LEU A 151 7.30 -3.96 9.41
C LEU A 151 8.09 -5.14 8.86
N TRP A 152 9.19 -5.49 9.50
CA TRP A 152 9.98 -6.67 9.12
C TRP A 152 9.12 -7.95 9.17
N GLY A 153 9.09 -8.73 8.09
CA GLY A 153 8.22 -9.91 7.94
C GLY A 153 6.74 -9.56 7.75
N GLY A 154 6.39 -8.29 7.57
CA GLY A 154 5.02 -7.85 7.35
C GLY A 154 4.56 -8.06 5.90
N SER A 155 3.31 -8.52 5.72
CA SER A 155 2.70 -8.82 4.43
C SER A 155 1.24 -8.39 4.32
N ASN A 156 0.78 -7.53 5.22
CA ASN A 156 -0.58 -6.99 5.18
C ASN A 156 -0.63 -5.51 5.60
N PRO A 157 -1.58 -4.72 5.07
CA PRO A 157 -1.63 -3.28 5.30
C PRO A 157 -1.97 -2.88 6.74
N ASP A 158 -2.63 -3.74 7.51
CA ASP A 158 -3.06 -3.41 8.87
C ASP A 158 -1.89 -3.46 9.85
N GLU A 159 -0.97 -4.39 9.64
CA GLU A 159 0.22 -4.55 10.47
C GLU A 159 1.42 -3.79 9.93
N GLY A 160 1.59 -3.75 8.62
CA GLY A 160 2.69 -3.15 7.88
C GLY A 160 3.28 -4.11 6.87
N PHE A 161 4.22 -3.62 6.05
CA PHE A 161 4.90 -4.38 5.01
C PHE A 161 6.40 -4.36 5.19
N ASP A 162 7.07 -5.48 4.88
CA ASP A 162 8.45 -5.41 4.40
C ASP A 162 8.48 -5.32 2.85
N CYS A 163 9.66 -5.20 2.26
CA CYS A 163 9.82 -4.99 0.82
C CYS A 163 9.18 -6.12 -0.01
N SER A 164 9.49 -7.36 0.30
CA SER A 164 9.00 -8.54 -0.43
C SER A 164 7.55 -8.88 -0.10
N GLY A 165 7.11 -8.64 1.14
CA GLY A 165 5.72 -8.80 1.55
C GLY A 165 4.78 -7.79 0.91
N PHE A 166 5.25 -6.56 0.70
CA PHE A 166 4.54 -5.56 -0.07
C PHE A 166 4.33 -6.00 -1.53
N VAL A 167 5.40 -6.43 -2.19
CA VAL A 167 5.34 -6.94 -3.57
C VAL A 167 4.44 -8.16 -3.65
N GLN A 168 4.61 -9.15 -2.75
CA GLN A 168 3.76 -10.34 -2.68
C GLN A 168 2.28 -9.96 -2.55
N PHE A 169 1.96 -9.06 -1.64
CA PHE A 169 0.59 -8.61 -1.38
C PHE A 169 -0.05 -7.92 -2.59
N VAL A 170 0.69 -7.06 -3.28
CA VAL A 170 0.21 -6.37 -4.49
C VAL A 170 -0.10 -7.37 -5.59
N TYR A 171 0.84 -8.27 -5.89
CA TYR A 171 0.70 -9.23 -6.98
C TYR A 171 -0.32 -10.34 -6.69
N ALA A 172 -0.50 -10.72 -5.43
CA ALA A 172 -1.55 -11.68 -5.05
C ALA A 172 -2.96 -11.19 -5.40
N GLN A 173 -3.22 -9.88 -5.36
CA GLN A 173 -4.50 -9.29 -5.78
C GLN A 173 -4.74 -9.41 -7.29
N LEU A 174 -3.70 -9.65 -8.07
CA LEU A 174 -3.73 -9.89 -9.51
C LEU A 174 -3.67 -11.38 -9.87
N GLY A 175 -3.75 -12.27 -8.87
CA GLY A 175 -3.65 -13.72 -9.06
C GLY A 175 -2.24 -14.25 -9.28
N VAL A 176 -1.21 -13.40 -9.17
CA VAL A 176 0.20 -13.78 -9.27
C VAL A 176 0.74 -14.11 -7.89
N GLN A 177 1.12 -15.38 -7.69
CA GLN A 177 1.69 -15.83 -6.41
C GLN A 177 3.21 -15.66 -6.41
N LEU A 178 3.71 -14.81 -5.54
CA LEU A 178 5.15 -14.59 -5.34
C LEU A 178 5.56 -15.03 -3.94
N PRO A 179 6.78 -15.57 -3.76
CA PRO A 179 7.29 -15.89 -2.42
C PRO A 179 7.51 -14.62 -1.59
N HIS A 180 7.43 -14.74 -0.25
CA HIS A 180 7.73 -13.64 0.67
C HIS A 180 9.23 -13.59 0.98
N TYR A 181 10.05 -13.38 -0.03
CA TYR A 181 11.52 -13.21 0.08
C TYR A 181 12.06 -12.63 -1.24
N ALA A 182 12.78 -11.50 -1.18
CA ALA A 182 13.24 -10.76 -2.37
C ALA A 182 14.12 -11.63 -3.31
N ALA A 183 15.08 -12.38 -2.77
CA ALA A 183 15.92 -13.27 -3.56
C ALA A 183 15.11 -14.37 -4.25
N SER A 184 14.09 -14.92 -3.59
CA SER A 184 13.21 -15.93 -4.19
C SER A 184 12.29 -15.32 -5.26
N GLN A 185 11.80 -14.09 -5.07
CA GLN A 185 11.04 -13.38 -6.09
C GLN A 185 11.90 -13.17 -7.34
N TYR A 186 13.16 -12.75 -7.16
CA TYR A 186 14.12 -12.61 -8.25
C TYR A 186 14.37 -13.94 -8.98
N ALA A 187 14.62 -15.01 -8.24
CA ALA A 187 14.93 -16.33 -8.80
C ALA A 187 13.75 -16.98 -9.55
N THR A 188 12.49 -16.64 -9.18
CA THR A 188 11.29 -17.29 -9.72
C THR A 188 10.56 -16.49 -10.80
N THR A 189 10.99 -15.27 -11.07
CA THR A 189 10.38 -14.41 -12.09
C THR A 189 11.33 -14.20 -13.29
N PRO A 190 10.80 -14.08 -14.53
CA PRO A 190 11.63 -13.86 -15.72
C PRO A 190 12.42 -12.56 -15.62
N HIS A 191 13.75 -12.64 -15.77
CA HIS A 191 14.61 -11.46 -15.74
C HIS A 191 14.46 -10.63 -17.01
N ILE A 192 14.57 -9.32 -16.86
CA ILE A 192 14.55 -8.35 -17.96
C ILE A 192 15.76 -7.40 -17.85
N ASP A 193 16.17 -6.86 -18.97
CA ASP A 193 17.17 -5.80 -19.01
C ASP A 193 16.57 -4.47 -18.52
N ALA A 194 17.32 -3.71 -17.73
CA ALA A 194 16.90 -2.41 -17.20
C ALA A 194 16.52 -1.39 -18.30
N ALA A 195 17.02 -1.56 -19.54
CA ALA A 195 16.63 -0.74 -20.67
C ALA A 195 15.18 -0.94 -21.13
N TYR A 196 14.55 -2.06 -20.75
CA TYR A 196 13.17 -2.44 -21.12
C TYR A 196 12.20 -2.44 -19.93
N LEU A 197 12.53 -1.68 -18.87
CA LEU A 197 11.65 -1.52 -17.72
C LEU A 197 10.31 -0.91 -18.09
N GLU A 198 9.24 -1.59 -17.69
CA GLU A 198 7.85 -1.13 -17.83
C GLU A 198 7.18 -1.05 -16.46
N PRO A 199 6.15 -0.19 -16.28
CA PRO A 199 5.40 -0.14 -15.03
C PRO A 199 4.93 -1.53 -14.57
N GLY A 200 5.14 -1.84 -13.30
CA GLY A 200 4.87 -3.15 -12.69
C GLY A 200 6.06 -4.09 -12.64
N ASP A 201 7.15 -3.83 -13.36
CA ASP A 201 8.35 -4.66 -13.21
C ASP A 201 8.91 -4.57 -11.79
N LEU A 202 9.54 -5.63 -11.33
CA LEU A 202 10.24 -5.66 -10.08
C LEU A 202 11.67 -5.19 -10.28
N VAL A 203 12.13 -4.29 -9.44
CA VAL A 203 13.51 -3.80 -9.39
C VAL A 203 14.16 -4.27 -8.10
N PHE A 204 15.37 -4.80 -8.20
CA PHE A 204 16.05 -5.47 -7.11
C PHE A 204 17.37 -4.79 -6.79
N PHE A 205 17.64 -4.70 -5.49
CA PHE A 205 18.79 -4.00 -4.93
C PHE A 205 19.45 -4.82 -3.81
N GLU A 206 20.53 -4.27 -3.27
CA GLU A 206 21.26 -4.83 -2.14
C GLU A 206 21.80 -6.23 -2.45
N PRO A 207 22.89 -6.35 -3.27
CA PRO A 207 23.47 -7.63 -3.62
C PRO A 207 24.01 -8.38 -2.39
N ARG A 208 23.54 -9.61 -2.18
CA ARG A 208 23.95 -10.50 -1.11
C ARG A 208 24.38 -11.85 -1.72
N ALA A 209 24.99 -12.71 -0.89
CA ALA A 209 25.48 -14.02 -1.35
C ALA A 209 24.36 -14.96 -1.87
N ASP A 210 23.14 -14.79 -1.35
CA ASP A 210 21.96 -15.60 -1.68
C ASP A 210 20.97 -14.90 -2.62
N GLY A 211 21.30 -13.72 -3.14
CA GLY A 211 20.49 -12.93 -4.07
C GLY A 211 20.23 -11.52 -3.56
N PRO A 212 19.30 -10.77 -4.18
CA PRO A 212 18.98 -9.41 -3.74
C PRO A 212 18.32 -9.39 -2.36
N GLY A 213 18.72 -8.42 -1.53
CA GLY A 213 18.16 -8.19 -0.21
C GLY A 213 16.94 -7.26 -0.21
N HIS A 214 16.70 -6.51 -1.28
CA HIS A 214 15.63 -5.54 -1.39
C HIS A 214 14.92 -5.59 -2.74
N VAL A 215 13.64 -5.21 -2.76
CA VAL A 215 12.78 -5.21 -3.95
C VAL A 215 11.72 -4.12 -3.88
N GLY A 216 11.36 -3.57 -5.04
CA GLY A 216 10.20 -2.70 -5.21
C GLY A 216 9.56 -2.86 -6.58
N ILE A 217 8.47 -2.14 -6.81
CA ILE A 217 7.67 -2.18 -8.05
C ILE A 217 7.96 -0.92 -8.86
N TYR A 218 8.49 -1.07 -10.06
CA TYR A 218 8.76 0.05 -10.96
C TYR A 218 7.46 0.71 -11.43
N VAL A 219 7.40 2.05 -11.40
CA VAL A 219 6.21 2.81 -11.78
C VAL A 219 6.41 3.63 -13.05
N GLY A 220 7.62 3.64 -13.61
CA GLY A 220 7.98 4.43 -14.78
C GLY A 220 8.88 5.62 -14.45
N GLY A 221 9.52 6.21 -15.48
CA GLY A 221 10.32 7.43 -15.34
C GLY A 221 11.53 7.33 -14.40
N GLY A 222 12.06 6.13 -14.15
CA GLY A 222 13.17 5.92 -13.21
C GLY A 222 12.75 5.91 -11.75
N VAL A 223 11.44 5.75 -11.47
CA VAL A 223 10.85 5.72 -10.12
C VAL A 223 10.27 4.34 -9.84
N PHE A 224 10.32 3.92 -8.58
CA PHE A 224 9.68 2.70 -8.09
C PHE A 224 8.97 2.95 -6.75
N VAL A 225 8.07 2.08 -6.35
CA VAL A 225 7.40 2.09 -5.05
C VAL A 225 7.90 0.93 -4.21
N GLU A 226 8.16 1.19 -2.93
CA GLU A 226 8.78 0.24 -2.02
C GLU A 226 8.28 0.35 -0.58
N ALA A 227 8.52 -0.69 0.23
CA ALA A 227 8.55 -0.63 1.68
C ALA A 227 10.03 -0.73 2.13
N PRO A 228 10.70 0.38 2.52
CA PRO A 228 12.17 0.42 2.54
C PRO A 228 12.79 -0.26 3.77
N HIS A 229 12.55 0.26 4.98
CA HIS A 229 13.17 -0.23 6.21
C HIS A 229 12.40 0.20 7.47
N THR A 230 12.78 -0.35 8.61
CA THR A 230 12.20 -0.01 9.93
C THR A 230 12.24 1.50 10.19
N GLY A 231 11.12 2.04 10.58
CA GLY A 231 10.93 3.47 10.87
C GLY A 231 10.43 4.30 9.69
N ASP A 232 10.35 3.71 8.49
CA ASP A 232 9.84 4.36 7.29
C ASP A 232 8.47 3.77 6.86
N VAL A 233 7.97 4.21 5.72
CA VAL A 233 6.65 3.85 5.18
C VAL A 233 6.77 3.50 3.71
N VAL A 234 5.77 2.82 3.16
CA VAL A 234 5.64 2.63 1.71
C VAL A 234 5.68 3.99 1.02
N LYS A 235 6.60 4.15 0.08
CA LYS A 235 6.89 5.43 -0.61
C LYS A 235 7.39 5.21 -2.03
N PHE A 236 7.42 6.28 -2.79
CA PHE A 236 8.18 6.33 -4.05
C PHE A 236 9.64 6.64 -3.77
N GLU A 237 10.53 6.00 -4.55
CA GLU A 237 11.96 6.27 -4.52
C GLU A 237 12.55 6.24 -5.95
N SER A 238 13.71 6.85 -6.14
CA SER A 238 14.42 6.83 -7.42
C SER A 238 15.26 5.57 -7.56
N VAL A 239 15.11 4.85 -8.68
CA VAL A 239 15.96 3.68 -9.00
C VAL A 239 17.43 4.05 -8.98
N ALA A 240 17.81 5.22 -9.52
CA ALA A 240 19.19 5.67 -9.57
C ALA A 240 19.73 6.04 -8.17
N ALA A 241 18.92 6.65 -7.30
CA ALA A 241 19.31 6.97 -5.93
C ALA A 241 19.53 5.71 -5.12
N GLU A 242 18.59 4.76 -5.16
CA GLU A 242 18.67 3.49 -4.44
C GLU A 242 19.84 2.63 -4.95
N ALA A 243 20.03 2.56 -6.27
CA ALA A 243 21.17 1.86 -6.87
C ALA A 243 22.52 2.42 -6.40
N SER A 244 22.61 3.74 -6.19
CA SER A 244 23.81 4.40 -5.68
C SER A 244 24.03 4.15 -4.19
N LEU A 245 22.95 3.95 -3.42
CA LEU A 245 23.00 3.78 -1.99
C LEU A 245 23.33 2.34 -1.59
N ILE A 246 22.60 1.36 -2.14
CA ILE A 246 22.68 -0.06 -1.73
C ILE A 246 23.02 -1.01 -2.88
N GLY A 247 23.21 -0.53 -4.08
CA GLY A 247 23.59 -1.32 -5.27
C GLY A 247 22.40 -1.95 -5.99
N TYR A 248 22.38 -1.85 -7.33
CA TYR A 248 21.38 -2.46 -8.19
C TYR A 248 21.79 -3.90 -8.55
N VAL A 249 20.82 -4.84 -8.49
CA VAL A 249 21.04 -6.25 -8.84
C VAL A 249 20.47 -6.60 -10.20
N GLY A 250 19.26 -6.15 -10.50
CA GLY A 250 18.56 -6.49 -11.74
C GLY A 250 17.07 -6.19 -11.67
N ALA A 251 16.36 -6.63 -12.71
CA ALA A 251 14.92 -6.51 -12.79
C ALA A 251 14.27 -7.80 -13.28
N SER A 252 12.98 -7.97 -12.98
CA SER A 252 12.18 -9.08 -13.49
C SER A 252 10.73 -8.66 -13.74
N ARG A 253 10.03 -9.43 -14.59
CA ARG A 253 8.63 -9.17 -14.95
C ARG A 253 7.75 -10.32 -14.51
N PRO A 254 6.98 -10.17 -13.41
CA PRO A 254 5.99 -11.15 -13.04
C PRO A 254 4.90 -11.26 -14.11
N SER A 255 4.51 -12.49 -14.42
CA SER A 255 3.42 -12.76 -15.36
C SER A 255 2.38 -13.66 -14.70
N VAL A 256 1.14 -13.52 -15.10
CA VAL A 256 0.11 -14.52 -14.78
C VAL A 256 0.53 -15.81 -15.47
N LEU A 257 0.86 -16.85 -14.69
CA LEU A 257 1.14 -18.15 -15.27
C LEU A 257 -0.11 -18.62 -15.99
N SER A 258 -0.07 -18.63 -17.31
CA SER A 258 -1.06 -19.37 -18.09
C SER A 258 -0.91 -20.83 -17.73
N THR A 259 -1.85 -21.37 -16.94
CA THR A 259 -1.95 -22.81 -16.69
C THR A 259 -2.23 -23.49 -18.02
N SER A 260 -1.19 -24.03 -18.65
CA SER A 260 -1.27 -24.95 -19.78
C SER A 260 -1.89 -26.29 -19.37
#